data_90cc260537c0b53d9128b410a6b97886
#
_entry.id   90cc260537c0b53d9128b410a6b97886
#
_cell.length_a   1.000
_cell.length_b   1.000
_cell.length_c   1.000
_cell.angle_alpha   90.00
_cell.angle_beta   90.00
_cell.angle_gamma   90.00
#
_symmetry.space_group_name_H-M   'P 1'
#
loop_
_entity.id
_entity.type
_entity.pdbx_description
1 polymer ?
#
loop_
_entity_poly.entity_id
_entity_poly.type
_entity_poly.pdbx_seq_one_letter_code
_entity_poly.pdbx_strand_id
1 'polypeptide(L)'
;MINPTYHNDKDLEFVVEGHDLLGNEMFEKQTYYYKLGQNVRYVVPQFDEYYIEEDVLEFCIKEDVHLNLTYKHYINSHLDILSDEGEIIYCGPLNNEYHKLKYTDRFGEEKEYVLSCMFEGDTWTYDLPYIKGYYTDNSIITMTVQPHIVLKNAYHKLADIEISYVSERGKVLETIFISPEDIEDKYLNDNVFKYIIEVPESLTDDYYYEPVQGKDYIEIILTGKYNKTEIKLNHYRSIHINTIKNDYDASIPQTITTQCLPGYRVGDEYTVIPEEIADFYTDITQFTFTIDEYYKYDEENDEYVVNVDLNYYKLLTFRIYFLYNNTEITEIENPEVLTGLHHNETYLYQAPEIPGYYTNTKYMYIKDNRNKILHVEYYKNTE
;
A
#
# COMPACT_ATOMS: atom_id res chain seq x y z
N MET A 1 -94.74 -35.88 4.64
CA MET A 1 -93.93 -35.94 5.88
C MET A 1 -92.75 -35.00 5.70
N ILE A 2 -92.81 -33.85 6.36
CA ILE A 2 -91.71 -32.90 6.41
C ILE A 2 -90.88 -33.32 7.61
N ASN A 3 -89.68 -33.83 7.34
CA ASN A 3 -88.71 -34.10 8.39
C ASN A 3 -88.25 -32.73 8.99
N PRO A 4 -88.43 -32.51 10.28
CA PRO A 4 -87.86 -31.35 10.91
C PRO A 4 -86.34 -31.53 10.93
N THR A 5 -85.67 -30.68 10.24
CA THR A 5 -84.22 -30.49 10.41
C THR A 5 -84.02 -30.05 11.83
N TYR A 6 -83.51 -30.88 12.68
CA TYR A 6 -83.01 -30.54 13.99
C TYR A 6 -81.78 -29.64 13.70
N HIS A 7 -81.94 -28.34 13.87
CA HIS A 7 -80.81 -27.46 14.07
C HIS A 7 -80.21 -27.78 15.45
N ASN A 8 -79.06 -28.32 15.40
CA ASN A 8 -78.28 -28.52 16.63
C ASN A 8 -77.90 -27.13 17.15
N ASP A 9 -78.71 -26.65 18.13
CA ASP A 9 -78.58 -25.31 18.73
C ASP A 9 -77.38 -25.23 19.69
N LYS A 10 -76.27 -25.89 19.30
CA LYS A 10 -75.04 -25.81 20.11
C LYS A 10 -74.44 -24.39 19.99
N ASP A 11 -74.32 -23.73 21.13
CA ASP A 11 -73.58 -22.50 21.19
C ASP A 11 -72.10 -22.82 20.97
N LEU A 12 -71.49 -22.04 20.08
CA LEU A 12 -70.06 -22.10 19.80
C LEU A 12 -69.34 -21.14 20.75
N GLU A 13 -68.19 -21.59 21.21
CA GLU A 13 -67.39 -20.85 22.19
C GLU A 13 -66.43 -19.91 21.42
N PHE A 14 -66.40 -18.65 21.84
CA PHE A 14 -65.43 -17.63 21.43
C PHE A 14 -64.64 -17.20 22.64
N VAL A 15 -63.36 -17.56 22.66
CA VAL A 15 -62.40 -17.26 23.74
C VAL A 15 -61.40 -16.26 23.27
N VAL A 16 -61.18 -15.25 24.10
CA VAL A 16 -60.15 -14.24 23.82
C VAL A 16 -59.24 -14.07 25.05
N GLU A 17 -57.96 -14.09 24.84
CA GLU A 17 -56.94 -13.80 25.82
C GLU A 17 -55.92 -12.87 25.23
N GLY A 18 -55.30 -12.03 26.04
CA GLY A 18 -54.29 -11.08 25.59
C GLY A 18 -53.03 -11.14 26.48
N HIS A 19 -51.90 -11.22 25.81
CA HIS A 19 -50.61 -11.25 26.47
C HIS A 19 -49.67 -10.23 25.82
N ASP A 20 -48.69 -9.74 26.58
CA ASP A 20 -47.59 -8.99 26.01
C ASP A 20 -46.54 -9.94 25.37
N LEU A 21 -45.49 -9.39 24.73
CA LEU A 21 -44.41 -10.16 24.13
C LEU A 21 -43.57 -10.95 25.15
N LEU A 22 -43.63 -10.58 26.42
CA LEU A 22 -42.97 -11.27 27.52
C LEU A 22 -43.84 -12.39 28.12
N GLY A 23 -45.11 -12.49 27.70
CA GLY A 23 -46.07 -13.48 28.18
C GLY A 23 -46.86 -13.04 29.39
N ASN A 24 -46.81 -11.74 29.78
CA ASN A 24 -47.63 -11.23 30.85
C ASN A 24 -49.08 -11.08 30.37
N GLU A 25 -50.03 -11.46 31.22
CA GLU A 25 -51.45 -11.35 30.94
C GLU A 25 -51.92 -9.90 30.95
N MET A 26 -52.52 -9.42 29.85
CA MET A 26 -52.98 -8.04 29.70
C MET A 26 -54.41 -7.84 30.20
N PHE A 27 -55.25 -8.89 30.15
CA PHE A 27 -56.59 -8.92 30.70
C PHE A 27 -57.01 -10.37 30.93
N GLU A 28 -57.97 -10.55 31.85
CA GLU A 28 -58.48 -11.86 32.17
C GLU A 28 -59.16 -12.50 30.97
N LYS A 29 -58.93 -13.80 30.75
CA LYS A 29 -59.53 -14.60 29.69
C LYS A 29 -61.00 -14.39 29.62
N GLN A 30 -61.53 -13.98 28.47
CA GLN A 30 -62.94 -13.74 28.21
C GLN A 30 -63.51 -14.86 27.38
N THR A 31 -64.72 -15.35 27.73
CA THR A 31 -65.42 -16.39 26.99
C THR A 31 -66.83 -15.91 26.63
N TYR A 32 -67.17 -16.01 25.37
CA TYR A 32 -68.48 -15.64 24.85
C TYR A 32 -69.09 -16.86 24.09
N TYR A 33 -70.41 -16.85 23.97
CA TYR A 33 -71.14 -17.92 23.30
C TYR A 33 -72.00 -17.35 22.16
N TYR A 34 -71.86 -17.91 20.97
CA TYR A 34 -72.52 -17.43 19.78
C TYR A 34 -73.15 -18.58 18.96
N LYS A 35 -74.17 -18.28 18.16
CA LYS A 35 -74.77 -19.24 17.24
C LYS A 35 -73.94 -19.40 15.97
N LEU A 36 -73.97 -20.59 15.40
CA LEU A 36 -73.36 -20.87 14.09
C LEU A 36 -73.87 -19.85 13.04
N GLY A 37 -72.99 -19.21 12.32
CA GLY A 37 -73.27 -18.20 11.28
C GLY A 37 -73.54 -16.80 11.80
N GLN A 38 -73.40 -16.54 13.09
CA GLN A 38 -73.52 -15.22 13.67
C GLN A 38 -72.25 -14.38 13.37
N ASN A 39 -72.48 -13.14 12.92
CA ASN A 39 -71.38 -12.18 12.76
C ASN A 39 -71.06 -11.55 14.12
N VAL A 40 -69.78 -11.56 14.43
CA VAL A 40 -69.24 -10.98 15.67
C VAL A 40 -68.35 -9.80 15.32
N ARG A 41 -68.51 -8.73 16.04
CA ARG A 41 -67.60 -7.62 16.04
C ARG A 41 -67.02 -7.49 17.44
N TYR A 42 -65.75 -7.82 17.58
CA TYR A 42 -65.04 -7.73 18.85
C TYR A 42 -64.14 -6.48 18.84
N VAL A 43 -64.34 -5.57 19.81
CA VAL A 43 -63.46 -4.42 19.99
C VAL A 43 -62.34 -4.85 20.91
N VAL A 44 -61.13 -4.77 20.38
CA VAL A 44 -59.94 -5.17 21.11
C VAL A 44 -59.68 -4.14 22.23
N PRO A 45 -59.46 -4.57 23.49
CA PRO A 45 -59.10 -3.68 24.56
C PRO A 45 -57.83 -2.91 24.25
N GLN A 46 -57.82 -1.61 24.46
CA GLN A 46 -56.63 -0.74 24.30
C GLN A 46 -56.02 -0.45 25.64
N PHE A 47 -54.67 -0.47 25.71
CA PHE A 47 -53.93 -0.17 26.93
C PHE A 47 -52.93 0.95 26.62
N ASP A 48 -52.75 1.86 27.59
CA ASP A 48 -51.75 2.90 27.51
C ASP A 48 -50.34 2.23 27.38
N GLU A 49 -49.47 2.80 26.59
CA GLU A 49 -48.09 2.33 26.36
C GLU A 49 -47.95 0.99 25.59
N TYR A 50 -49.09 0.40 25.16
CA TYR A 50 -49.11 -0.82 24.35
C TYR A 50 -49.73 -0.57 22.98
N TYR A 51 -49.25 -1.34 22.02
CA TYR A 51 -49.72 -1.37 20.64
C TYR A 51 -50.30 -2.76 20.31
N ILE A 52 -51.39 -2.73 19.62
CA ILE A 52 -51.94 -3.91 18.96
C ILE A 52 -52.35 -3.54 17.52
N GLU A 53 -52.12 -4.46 16.57
CA GLU A 53 -52.27 -4.18 15.14
C GLU A 53 -53.73 -3.92 14.74
N GLU A 54 -54.67 -4.65 15.34
CA GLU A 54 -56.07 -4.58 14.98
C GLU A 54 -56.92 -4.08 16.20
N ASP A 55 -57.62 -2.95 15.99
CA ASP A 55 -58.52 -2.38 17.01
C ASP A 55 -59.86 -3.08 17.09
N VAL A 56 -60.30 -3.66 15.97
CA VAL A 56 -61.62 -4.33 15.84
C VAL A 56 -61.47 -5.57 14.98
N LEU A 57 -62.01 -6.69 15.46
CA LEU A 57 -62.06 -7.93 14.73
C LEU A 57 -63.49 -8.23 14.31
N GLU A 58 -63.74 -8.46 13.02
CA GLU A 58 -65.05 -8.80 12.50
C GLU A 58 -64.98 -10.14 11.76
N PHE A 59 -65.79 -11.10 12.17
CA PHE A 59 -65.81 -12.42 11.60
C PHE A 59 -67.14 -13.13 11.82
N CYS A 60 -67.42 -14.17 11.01
CA CYS A 60 -68.58 -15.01 11.15
C CYS A 60 -68.22 -16.29 11.90
N ILE A 61 -68.92 -16.62 12.95
CA ILE A 61 -68.70 -17.83 13.76
C ILE A 61 -69.11 -19.07 12.97
N LYS A 62 -68.17 -19.94 12.66
CA LYS A 62 -68.35 -21.21 11.99
C LYS A 62 -67.98 -22.39 12.86
N GLU A 63 -67.15 -22.17 13.86
CA GLU A 63 -66.64 -23.16 14.80
C GLU A 63 -66.24 -22.46 16.10
N ASP A 64 -65.82 -23.23 17.12
CA ASP A 64 -65.22 -22.66 18.31
C ASP A 64 -63.95 -21.86 17.95
N VAL A 65 -63.81 -20.63 18.47
CA VAL A 65 -62.73 -19.71 18.14
C VAL A 65 -61.92 -19.35 19.38
N HIS A 66 -60.64 -19.50 19.30
CA HIS A 66 -59.69 -19.00 20.31
C HIS A 66 -58.79 -17.95 19.70
N LEU A 67 -58.83 -16.73 20.24
CA LEU A 67 -57.96 -15.62 19.85
C LEU A 67 -56.95 -15.35 20.93
N ASN A 68 -55.69 -15.40 20.54
CA ASN A 68 -54.58 -14.91 21.36
C ASN A 68 -54.13 -13.56 20.81
N LEU A 69 -54.37 -12.50 21.54
CA LEU A 69 -53.98 -11.14 21.18
C LEU A 69 -52.59 -10.83 21.77
N THR A 70 -51.68 -10.37 20.91
CA THR A 70 -50.31 -10.01 21.33
C THR A 70 -50.19 -8.52 21.37
N TYR A 71 -49.90 -7.97 22.56
CA TYR A 71 -49.67 -6.57 22.80
C TYR A 71 -48.17 -6.29 22.83
N LYS A 72 -47.76 -5.18 22.22
CA LYS A 72 -46.38 -4.76 22.15
C LYS A 72 -46.19 -3.49 23.01
N HIS A 73 -45.38 -3.59 24.04
CA HIS A 73 -45.08 -2.44 24.91
C HIS A 73 -44.08 -1.51 24.25
N TYR A 74 -44.39 -0.23 24.16
CA TYR A 74 -43.49 0.79 23.64
C TYR A 74 -42.43 1.13 24.68
N ILE A 75 -41.18 1.02 24.34
CA ILE A 75 -40.09 1.37 25.22
C ILE A 75 -39.01 2.20 24.52
N ASN A 76 -38.34 3.02 25.29
CA ASN A 76 -37.09 3.64 24.93
C ASN A 76 -35.96 2.75 25.47
N SER A 77 -35.32 2.02 24.57
CA SER A 77 -34.24 1.14 24.98
C SER A 77 -32.92 1.91 25.05
N HIS A 78 -32.16 1.61 26.08
CA HIS A 78 -30.82 2.15 26.29
C HIS A 78 -29.80 1.05 26.15
N LEU A 79 -28.69 1.36 25.43
CA LEU A 79 -27.62 0.42 25.14
C LEU A 79 -26.33 0.88 25.80
N ASP A 80 -25.76 0.02 26.63
CA ASP A 80 -24.39 0.12 27.11
C ASP A 80 -23.54 -0.96 26.48
N ILE A 81 -22.39 -0.56 25.91
CA ILE A 81 -21.40 -1.49 25.39
C ILE A 81 -20.18 -1.45 26.31
N LEU A 82 -19.78 -2.62 26.77
CA LEU A 82 -18.62 -2.78 27.64
C LEU A 82 -17.42 -3.30 26.87
N SER A 83 -16.23 -2.80 27.22
CA SER A 83 -14.96 -3.36 26.80
C SER A 83 -14.71 -4.75 27.43
N ASP A 84 -13.68 -5.45 26.99
CA ASP A 84 -13.22 -6.69 27.60
C ASP A 84 -12.81 -6.52 29.09
N GLU A 85 -12.43 -5.31 29.48
CA GLU A 85 -12.08 -4.95 30.87
C GLU A 85 -13.30 -4.54 31.69
N GLY A 86 -14.50 -4.46 31.08
CA GLY A 86 -15.76 -4.13 31.73
C GLY A 86 -16.03 -2.64 31.83
N GLU A 87 -15.25 -1.80 31.14
CA GLU A 87 -15.52 -0.36 31.09
C GLU A 87 -16.58 -0.04 30.04
N ILE A 88 -17.42 0.96 30.30
CA ILE A 88 -18.41 1.44 29.33
C ILE A 88 -17.68 2.23 28.25
N ILE A 89 -17.66 1.69 27.03
CA ILE A 89 -17.03 2.32 25.85
C ILE A 89 -18.05 3.01 24.93
N TYR A 90 -19.31 2.69 25.09
CA TYR A 90 -20.43 3.35 24.41
C TYR A 90 -21.64 3.32 25.31
N CYS A 91 -22.40 4.41 25.31
CA CYS A 91 -23.62 4.57 26.09
C CYS A 91 -24.57 5.48 25.31
N GLY A 92 -25.76 4.98 25.00
CA GLY A 92 -26.71 5.76 24.22
C GLY A 92 -28.03 5.04 23.95
N PRO A 93 -28.96 5.73 23.31
CA PRO A 93 -30.20 5.10 22.88
C PRO A 93 -29.95 4.06 21.81
N LEU A 94 -30.70 2.96 21.85
CA LEU A 94 -30.61 1.90 20.84
C LEU A 94 -31.10 2.38 19.48
N ASN A 95 -32.06 3.28 19.45
CA ASN A 95 -32.59 3.88 18.21
C ASN A 95 -33.00 5.34 18.43
N ASN A 96 -32.66 6.19 17.46
CA ASN A 96 -33.03 7.60 17.41
C ASN A 96 -34.22 7.90 16.50
N GLU A 97 -34.77 6.88 15.82
CA GLU A 97 -35.90 7.06 14.90
C GLU A 97 -37.23 6.95 15.67
N TYR A 98 -38.05 7.96 15.51
CA TYR A 98 -39.39 8.00 16.07
C TYR A 98 -40.39 7.86 14.93
N HIS A 99 -41.34 6.94 15.05
CA HIS A 99 -42.51 6.90 14.19
C HIS A 99 -43.55 7.91 14.66
N LYS A 100 -44.04 8.73 13.76
CA LYS A 100 -45.12 9.65 13.98
C LYS A 100 -46.39 9.01 13.47
N LEU A 101 -47.26 8.64 14.39
CA LEU A 101 -48.59 8.16 14.06
C LEU A 101 -49.58 9.33 14.16
N LYS A 102 -50.31 9.55 13.07
CA LYS A 102 -51.44 10.46 13.07
C LYS A 102 -52.69 9.68 13.38
N TYR A 103 -53.44 10.15 14.37
CA TYR A 103 -54.73 9.58 14.68
C TYR A 103 -55.75 10.71 14.93
N THR A 104 -57.01 10.39 14.66
CA THR A 104 -58.11 11.32 14.96
C THR A 104 -58.67 10.96 16.34
N ASP A 105 -58.64 11.91 17.27
CA ASP A 105 -59.14 11.67 18.62
C ASP A 105 -60.68 11.58 18.62
N ARG A 106 -61.24 11.25 19.79
CA ARG A 106 -62.68 11.16 19.98
C ARG A 106 -63.49 12.46 19.72
N PHE A 107 -62.78 13.58 19.58
CA PHE A 107 -63.37 14.89 19.28
C PHE A 107 -63.26 15.25 17.81
N GLY A 108 -62.63 14.34 16.99
CA GLY A 108 -62.43 14.57 15.57
C GLY A 108 -61.19 15.40 15.27
N GLU A 109 -60.31 15.65 16.21
CA GLU A 109 -59.09 16.40 16.03
C GLU A 109 -57.94 15.45 15.58
N GLU A 110 -57.21 15.86 14.53
CA GLU A 110 -55.98 15.16 14.14
C GLU A 110 -54.87 15.44 15.19
N LYS A 111 -54.34 14.39 15.75
CA LYS A 111 -53.21 14.43 16.67
C LYS A 111 -52.04 13.62 16.12
N GLU A 112 -50.85 14.07 16.43
CA GLU A 112 -49.62 13.37 16.11
C GLU A 112 -49.05 12.79 17.40
N TYR A 113 -48.90 11.48 17.40
CA TYR A 113 -48.27 10.75 18.51
C TYR A 113 -46.87 10.31 18.06
N VAL A 114 -45.84 10.71 18.80
CA VAL A 114 -44.47 10.31 18.55
C VAL A 114 -44.22 9.02 19.32
N LEU A 115 -44.10 7.91 18.58
CA LEU A 115 -43.83 6.60 19.18
C LEU A 115 -42.35 6.27 19.04
N SER A 116 -41.76 5.71 20.08
CA SER A 116 -40.55 4.90 19.89
C SER A 116 -40.93 3.72 18.99
N CYS A 117 -40.12 3.43 18.00
CA CYS A 117 -40.37 2.30 17.08
C CYS A 117 -40.00 0.96 17.72
N MET A 118 -39.65 0.89 18.98
CA MET A 118 -39.23 -0.31 19.67
C MET A 118 -40.30 -0.81 20.62
N PHE A 119 -40.49 -2.12 20.57
CA PHE A 119 -41.40 -2.83 21.47
C PHE A 119 -40.62 -3.78 22.35
N GLU A 120 -40.88 -3.77 23.65
CA GLU A 120 -40.29 -4.69 24.60
C GLU A 120 -40.58 -6.14 24.21
N GLY A 121 -39.53 -6.99 24.16
CA GLY A 121 -39.63 -8.37 23.78
C GLY A 121 -39.52 -8.64 22.25
N ASP A 122 -39.58 -7.61 21.39
CA ASP A 122 -39.34 -7.76 19.98
C ASP A 122 -37.86 -8.12 19.73
N THR A 123 -37.62 -8.74 18.57
CA THR A 123 -36.27 -9.00 18.10
C THR A 123 -35.82 -7.84 17.24
N TRP A 124 -34.70 -7.25 17.58
CA TRP A 124 -34.11 -6.13 16.87
C TRP A 124 -32.73 -6.49 16.31
N THR A 125 -32.50 -6.13 15.06
CA THR A 125 -31.17 -6.23 14.44
C THR A 125 -30.52 -4.85 14.45
N TYR A 126 -29.35 -4.78 15.05
CA TYR A 126 -28.65 -3.51 15.31
C TYR A 126 -27.26 -3.54 14.68
N ASP A 127 -26.95 -2.50 13.90
CA ASP A 127 -25.62 -2.26 13.38
C ASP A 127 -24.78 -1.64 14.51
N LEU A 128 -23.73 -2.35 14.90
CA LEU A 128 -22.84 -1.88 15.96
C LEU A 128 -22.12 -0.61 15.52
N PRO A 129 -22.10 0.46 16.35
CA PRO A 129 -21.43 1.69 16.01
C PRO A 129 -19.91 1.49 15.91
N TYR A 130 -19.26 2.28 15.07
CA TYR A 130 -17.81 2.39 15.10
C TYR A 130 -17.35 3.02 16.42
N ILE A 131 -16.44 2.34 17.11
CA ILE A 131 -15.81 2.83 18.35
C ILE A 131 -14.30 2.86 18.13
N LYS A 132 -13.71 4.04 18.17
CA LYS A 132 -12.29 4.25 17.93
C LYS A 132 -11.44 3.45 18.91
N GLY A 133 -10.42 2.74 18.39
CA GLY A 133 -9.55 1.89 19.20
C GLY A 133 -10.08 0.48 19.47
N TYR A 134 -11.28 0.14 18.97
CA TYR A 134 -11.92 -1.16 19.18
C TYR A 134 -12.35 -1.77 17.85
N TYR A 135 -12.39 -3.10 17.79
CA TYR A 135 -12.97 -3.87 16.68
C TYR A 135 -14.03 -4.84 17.18
N THR A 136 -14.90 -5.27 16.30
CA THR A 136 -15.93 -6.29 16.56
C THR A 136 -15.83 -7.41 15.53
N ASP A 137 -16.07 -8.65 15.96
CA ASP A 137 -16.10 -9.81 15.04
C ASP A 137 -17.36 -9.81 14.17
N ASN A 138 -18.43 -9.17 14.66
CA ASN A 138 -19.70 -9.06 13.98
C ASN A 138 -20.17 -7.62 13.99
N SER A 139 -20.29 -7.01 12.83
CA SER A 139 -20.81 -5.63 12.72
C SER A 139 -22.31 -5.53 13.00
N ILE A 140 -23.02 -6.64 12.93
CA ILE A 140 -24.48 -6.71 13.11
C ILE A 140 -24.79 -7.73 14.20
N ILE A 141 -25.61 -7.35 15.14
CA ILE A 141 -26.10 -8.22 16.21
C ILE A 141 -27.62 -8.23 16.22
N THR A 142 -28.17 -9.35 16.67
CA THR A 142 -29.62 -9.49 16.90
C THR A 142 -29.86 -9.67 18.39
N MET A 143 -30.76 -8.89 18.95
CA MET A 143 -31.07 -8.87 20.38
C MET A 143 -32.55 -8.76 20.64
N THR A 144 -32.97 -9.16 21.82
CA THR A 144 -34.32 -8.91 22.30
C THR A 144 -34.38 -7.53 22.97
N VAL A 145 -35.30 -6.71 22.52
CA VAL A 145 -35.48 -5.34 23.01
C VAL A 145 -35.93 -5.34 24.47
N GLN A 146 -35.19 -4.64 25.31
CA GLN A 146 -35.45 -4.43 26.74
C GLN A 146 -35.16 -2.98 27.10
N PRO A 147 -35.67 -2.45 28.21
CA PRO A 147 -35.44 -1.06 28.62
C PRO A 147 -33.96 -0.70 28.73
N HIS A 148 -33.16 -1.64 29.19
CA HIS A 148 -31.72 -1.47 29.30
C HIS A 148 -31.00 -2.73 28.83
N ILE A 149 -30.16 -2.57 27.81
CA ILE A 149 -29.39 -3.65 27.17
C ILE A 149 -27.91 -3.42 27.46
N VAL A 150 -27.21 -4.42 27.94
CA VAL A 150 -25.77 -4.39 28.19
C VAL A 150 -25.10 -5.43 27.29
N LEU A 151 -24.30 -4.95 26.34
CA LEU A 151 -23.50 -5.81 25.49
C LEU A 151 -22.12 -6.01 26.10
N LYS A 152 -21.76 -7.26 26.30
CA LYS A 152 -20.43 -7.69 26.76
C LYS A 152 -19.73 -8.48 25.68
N ASN A 153 -18.42 -8.34 25.59
CA ASN A 153 -17.59 -9.07 24.63
C ASN A 153 -18.00 -8.86 23.15
N ALA A 154 -18.69 -7.75 22.85
CA ALA A 154 -19.00 -7.38 21.48
C ALA A 154 -17.86 -6.61 20.80
N TYR A 155 -17.02 -5.99 21.60
CA TYR A 155 -15.88 -5.21 21.15
C TYR A 155 -14.61 -5.65 21.86
N HIS A 156 -13.53 -5.67 21.10
CA HIS A 156 -12.20 -6.01 21.56
C HIS A 156 -11.27 -4.83 21.31
N LYS A 157 -10.41 -4.52 22.28
CA LYS A 157 -9.43 -3.45 22.12
C LYS A 157 -8.42 -3.83 21.03
N LEU A 158 -8.15 -2.93 20.10
CA LEU A 158 -7.12 -3.10 19.11
C LEU A 158 -5.73 -3.01 19.76
N ALA A 159 -4.83 -3.91 19.37
CA ALA A 159 -3.44 -3.81 19.76
C ALA A 159 -2.73 -2.72 18.95
N ASP A 160 -1.65 -2.18 19.51
CA ASP A 160 -0.78 -1.25 18.81
C ASP A 160 -0.27 -1.85 17.50
N ILE A 161 -0.03 -0.98 16.51
CA ILE A 161 0.49 -1.37 15.21
C ILE A 161 2.00 -1.22 15.26
N GLU A 162 2.71 -2.33 15.09
CA GLU A 162 4.16 -2.34 14.93
C GLU A 162 4.51 -2.35 13.44
N ILE A 163 5.18 -1.31 12.97
CA ILE A 163 5.67 -1.18 11.59
C ILE A 163 7.18 -1.21 11.64
N SER A 164 7.77 -2.25 11.05
CA SER A 164 9.22 -2.38 10.95
C SER A 164 9.66 -2.11 9.51
N TYR A 165 10.48 -1.09 9.31
CA TYR A 165 11.18 -0.87 8.05
C TYR A 165 12.42 -1.74 8.02
N VAL A 166 12.53 -2.59 7.02
CA VAL A 166 13.64 -3.55 6.91
C VAL A 166 14.35 -3.39 5.56
N SER A 167 15.67 -3.44 5.58
CA SER A 167 16.45 -3.46 4.35
C SER A 167 16.20 -4.73 3.55
N GLU A 168 16.59 -4.75 2.27
CA GLU A 168 16.55 -5.94 1.41
C GLU A 168 17.33 -7.13 2.00
N ARG A 169 18.27 -6.89 2.91
CA ARG A 169 19.03 -7.92 3.66
C ARG A 169 18.38 -8.34 4.98
N GLY A 170 17.22 -7.80 5.31
CA GLY A 170 16.51 -8.12 6.54
C GLY A 170 17.01 -7.41 7.79
N LYS A 171 17.88 -6.39 7.66
CA LYS A 171 18.29 -5.52 8.77
C LYS A 171 17.13 -4.58 9.11
N VAL A 172 16.70 -4.56 10.36
CA VAL A 172 15.71 -3.58 10.83
C VAL A 172 16.37 -2.20 10.87
N LEU A 173 15.81 -1.28 10.11
CA LEU A 173 16.27 0.10 10.01
C LEU A 173 15.58 0.98 11.05
N GLU A 174 14.25 0.82 11.16
CA GLU A 174 13.41 1.56 12.07
C GLU A 174 12.20 0.72 12.45
N THR A 175 11.67 0.92 13.66
CA THR A 175 10.39 0.36 14.10
C THR A 175 9.55 1.48 14.69
N ILE A 176 8.33 1.62 14.16
CA ILE A 176 7.35 2.61 14.61
C ILE A 176 6.20 1.88 15.27
N PHE A 177 5.71 2.40 16.40
CA PHE A 177 4.53 1.94 17.09
C PHE A 177 3.45 3.01 16.97
N ILE A 178 2.27 2.62 16.51
CA ILE A 178 1.11 3.50 16.37
C ILE A 178 -0.01 2.94 17.23
N SER A 179 -0.49 3.74 18.17
CA SER A 179 -1.68 3.40 18.93
C SER A 179 -2.93 3.52 18.05
N PRO A 180 -3.85 2.55 18.06
CA PRO A 180 -5.11 2.67 17.33
C PRO A 180 -5.92 3.92 17.69
N GLU A 181 -5.73 4.46 18.89
CA GLU A 181 -6.36 5.70 19.33
C GLU A 181 -5.82 6.95 18.61
N ASP A 182 -4.58 6.88 18.08
CA ASP A 182 -3.93 7.97 17.36
C ASP A 182 -4.19 7.92 15.84
N ILE A 183 -4.84 6.87 15.34
CA ILE A 183 -5.15 6.74 13.91
C ILE A 183 -6.23 7.73 13.53
N GLU A 184 -5.98 8.54 12.51
CA GLU A 184 -7.00 9.42 11.95
C GLU A 184 -8.09 8.61 11.23
N ASP A 185 -9.36 8.99 11.41
CA ASP A 185 -10.51 8.27 10.85
C ASP A 185 -10.48 8.12 9.33
N LYS A 186 -9.80 9.03 8.61
CA LYS A 186 -9.63 8.96 7.15
C LYS A 186 -8.84 7.73 6.67
N TYR A 187 -8.07 7.09 7.54
CA TYR A 187 -7.29 5.89 7.25
C TYR A 187 -8.03 4.60 7.64
N LEU A 188 -9.21 4.70 8.22
CA LEU A 188 -10.04 3.56 8.62
C LEU A 188 -11.10 3.32 7.54
N ASN A 189 -11.12 2.15 6.94
CA ASN A 189 -12.11 1.82 5.91
C ASN A 189 -13.31 1.10 6.54
N ASP A 190 -14.54 1.51 6.20
CA ASP A 190 -15.80 1.33 6.92
C ASP A 190 -16.24 -0.09 7.31
N ASN A 191 -15.67 -1.17 6.82
CA ASN A 191 -16.19 -2.51 7.13
C ASN A 191 -15.14 -3.59 7.41
N VAL A 192 -13.88 -3.25 7.28
CA VAL A 192 -12.78 -4.10 7.71
C VAL A 192 -11.80 -3.14 8.34
N PHE A 193 -11.51 -3.31 9.61
CA PHE A 193 -10.54 -2.47 10.32
C PHE A 193 -9.18 -2.56 9.62
N LYS A 194 -9.02 -1.73 8.61
CA LYS A 194 -7.81 -1.61 7.81
C LYS A 194 -7.13 -0.31 8.10
N TYR A 195 -5.87 -0.37 8.38
CA TYR A 195 -5.01 0.80 8.43
C TYR A 195 -4.21 0.91 7.14
N ILE A 196 -4.22 2.08 6.54
CA ILE A 196 -3.46 2.39 5.33
C ILE A 196 -2.22 3.16 5.75
N ILE A 197 -1.06 2.60 5.44
CA ILE A 197 0.22 3.26 5.65
C ILE A 197 0.64 3.87 4.31
N GLU A 198 0.71 5.19 4.26
CA GLU A 198 1.39 5.89 3.17
C GLU A 198 2.90 5.69 3.38
N VAL A 199 3.54 4.96 2.50
CA VAL A 199 4.99 4.73 2.59
C VAL A 199 5.69 5.89 1.93
N PRO A 200 6.59 6.60 2.61
CA PRO A 200 7.36 7.67 2.00
C PRO A 200 8.24 7.08 0.87
N GLU A 201 8.39 7.81 -0.22
CA GLU A 201 9.23 7.40 -1.35
C GLU A 201 10.67 7.11 -0.91
N SER A 202 11.16 7.86 0.07
CA SER A 202 12.47 7.66 0.70
C SER A 202 12.32 7.80 2.20
N LEU A 203 12.77 6.82 2.96
CA LEU A 203 12.81 6.90 4.43
C LEU A 203 14.05 7.65 4.90
N THR A 204 15.17 7.47 4.18
CA THR A 204 16.45 8.13 4.39
C THR A 204 17.09 8.38 3.02
N ASP A 205 18.22 9.11 3.00
CA ASP A 205 18.99 9.32 1.76
C ASP A 205 19.54 8.02 1.16
N ASP A 206 19.58 6.94 1.95
CA ASP A 206 20.18 5.66 1.55
C ASP A 206 19.16 4.62 1.08
N TYR A 207 17.88 4.78 1.40
CA TYR A 207 16.85 3.75 1.13
C TYR A 207 15.62 4.32 0.45
N TYR A 208 15.03 3.54 -0.45
CA TYR A 208 13.78 3.85 -1.12
C TYR A 208 12.77 2.70 -1.04
N TYR A 209 11.50 3.04 -1.12
CA TYR A 209 10.42 2.08 -1.25
C TYR A 209 10.08 1.86 -2.73
N GLU A 210 9.97 0.60 -3.12
CA GLU A 210 9.48 0.24 -4.44
C GLU A 210 8.01 -0.18 -4.33
N PRO A 211 7.07 0.58 -4.92
CA PRO A 211 5.64 0.31 -4.80
C PRO A 211 5.26 -1.06 -5.35
N VAL A 212 4.62 -1.89 -4.54
CA VAL A 212 4.10 -3.19 -4.97
C VAL A 212 2.86 -2.97 -5.81
N GLN A 213 2.85 -3.44 -7.05
CA GLN A 213 1.73 -3.28 -8.00
C GLN A 213 1.34 -1.81 -8.27
N GLY A 214 2.27 -0.88 -8.15
CA GLY A 214 2.03 0.54 -8.38
C GLY A 214 1.26 1.24 -7.27
N LYS A 215 1.14 0.63 -6.08
CA LYS A 215 0.56 1.25 -4.88
C LYS A 215 1.67 1.79 -3.99
N ASP A 216 1.59 3.06 -3.66
CA ASP A 216 2.47 3.78 -2.72
C ASP A 216 2.04 3.66 -1.26
N TYR A 217 1.10 2.75 -0.98
CA TYR A 217 0.58 2.49 0.35
C TYR A 217 0.49 0.98 0.64
N ILE A 218 0.48 0.65 1.92
CA ILE A 218 0.31 -0.71 2.43
C ILE A 218 -0.95 -0.76 3.28
N GLU A 219 -1.77 -1.79 3.10
CA GLU A 219 -2.96 -2.04 3.91
C GLU A 219 -2.65 -3.07 4.99
N ILE A 220 -2.92 -2.74 6.25
CA ILE A 220 -2.85 -3.66 7.38
C ILE A 220 -4.26 -3.94 7.87
N ILE A 221 -4.61 -5.22 7.99
CA ILE A 221 -5.83 -5.64 8.67
C ILE A 221 -5.56 -5.65 10.17
N LEU A 222 -6.29 -4.81 10.91
CA LEU A 222 -6.14 -4.69 12.35
C LEU A 222 -6.88 -5.84 13.05
N THR A 223 -6.19 -6.50 13.95
CA THR A 223 -6.74 -7.54 14.82
C THR A 223 -6.44 -7.19 16.28
N GLY A 224 -7.26 -7.68 17.19
CA GLY A 224 -7.10 -7.34 18.62
C GLY A 224 -5.86 -7.90 19.29
N LYS A 225 -5.20 -8.86 18.68
CA LYS A 225 -4.11 -9.59 19.35
C LYS A 225 -2.71 -9.09 19.00
N TYR A 226 -2.48 -8.73 17.77
CA TYR A 226 -1.15 -8.35 17.31
C TYR A 226 -1.22 -7.79 15.89
N ASN A 227 -0.76 -6.58 15.73
CA ASN A 227 -0.73 -5.92 14.42
C ASN A 227 0.72 -5.60 14.08
N LYS A 228 1.32 -6.42 13.22
CA LYS A 228 2.71 -6.22 12.77
C LYS A 228 2.79 -6.29 11.27
N THR A 229 3.56 -5.39 10.69
CA THR A 229 3.95 -5.44 9.28
C THR A 229 5.43 -5.11 9.12
N GLU A 230 6.02 -5.68 8.09
CA GLU A 230 7.37 -5.36 7.66
C GLU A 230 7.31 -4.71 6.29
N ILE A 231 7.89 -3.53 6.17
CA ILE A 231 8.02 -2.79 4.92
C ILE A 231 9.46 -2.94 4.45
N LYS A 232 9.63 -3.63 3.32
CA LYS A 232 10.95 -3.83 2.73
C LYS A 232 11.35 -2.60 1.94
N LEU A 233 12.54 -2.11 2.21
CA LEU A 233 13.16 -0.99 1.50
C LEU A 233 14.38 -1.50 0.74
N ASN A 234 14.58 -0.95 -0.44
CA ASN A 234 15.76 -1.19 -1.25
C ASN A 234 16.80 -0.11 -0.95
N HIS A 235 18.04 -0.50 -0.89
CA HIS A 235 19.14 0.44 -0.76
C HIS A 235 19.42 1.09 -2.11
N TYR A 236 19.71 2.39 -2.13
CA TYR A 236 20.20 3.04 -3.33
C TYR A 236 21.57 2.46 -3.72
N ARG A 237 21.87 2.48 -5.00
CA ARG A 237 23.13 2.00 -5.57
C ARG A 237 24.07 3.19 -5.80
N SER A 238 25.36 2.96 -5.59
CA SER A 238 26.41 3.92 -5.93
C SER A 238 27.17 3.44 -7.15
N ILE A 239 27.45 4.34 -8.09
CA ILE A 239 28.30 4.07 -9.24
C ILE A 239 29.70 4.59 -8.93
N HIS A 240 30.70 3.70 -8.92
CA HIS A 240 32.10 4.08 -8.78
C HIS A 240 32.79 4.05 -10.14
N ILE A 241 33.08 5.20 -10.70
CA ILE A 241 33.81 5.33 -11.96
C ILE A 241 35.29 5.42 -11.65
N ASN A 242 36.03 4.37 -11.95
CA ASN A 242 37.47 4.27 -11.77
C ASN A 242 38.18 4.73 -13.05
N THR A 243 38.76 5.90 -13.04
CA THR A 243 39.63 6.37 -14.10
C THR A 243 41.02 5.80 -13.91
N ILE A 244 41.44 4.87 -14.77
CA ILE A 244 42.69 4.16 -14.70
C ILE A 244 43.64 4.70 -15.78
N LYS A 245 44.67 5.45 -15.36
CA LYS A 245 45.69 6.00 -16.28
C LYS A 245 46.82 5.00 -16.46
N ASN A 246 46.96 4.43 -17.65
CA ASN A 246 47.98 3.49 -18.02
C ASN A 246 49.13 4.23 -18.70
N ASP A 247 50.29 4.29 -18.07
CA ASP A 247 51.55 4.71 -18.69
C ASP A 247 52.36 3.45 -19.00
N TYR A 248 52.73 3.27 -20.27
CA TYR A 248 53.51 2.10 -20.70
C TYR A 248 54.97 2.14 -20.31
N ASP A 249 55.45 3.21 -19.66
CA ASP A 249 56.75 3.21 -19.01
C ASP A 249 56.65 2.43 -17.68
N ALA A 250 57.22 1.22 -17.67
CA ALA A 250 57.04 0.25 -16.59
C ALA A 250 57.52 0.73 -15.18
N SER A 251 58.09 1.94 -15.09
CA SER A 251 58.55 2.56 -13.84
C SER A 251 57.48 3.42 -13.16
N ILE A 252 56.34 3.70 -13.83
CA ILE A 252 55.30 4.57 -13.27
C ILE A 252 54.09 3.73 -12.84
N PRO A 253 53.70 3.77 -11.57
CA PRO A 253 52.52 3.05 -11.13
C PRO A 253 51.24 3.61 -11.78
N GLN A 254 50.29 2.72 -12.09
CA GLN A 254 48.96 3.13 -12.53
C GLN A 254 48.34 4.08 -11.52
N THR A 255 47.82 5.20 -11.99
CA THR A 255 47.04 6.12 -11.16
C THR A 255 45.56 5.80 -11.31
N ILE A 256 44.91 5.52 -10.20
CA ILE A 256 43.49 5.28 -10.17
C ILE A 256 42.84 6.41 -9.38
N THR A 257 41.84 7.04 -10.01
CA THR A 257 40.98 8.01 -9.33
C THR A 257 39.54 7.50 -9.43
N THR A 258 38.82 7.47 -8.30
CA THR A 258 37.46 7.01 -8.24
C THR A 258 36.52 8.19 -8.04
N GLN A 259 35.50 8.30 -8.87
CA GLN A 259 34.37 9.20 -8.70
C GLN A 259 33.19 8.36 -8.20
N CYS A 260 32.63 8.75 -7.05
CA CYS A 260 31.45 8.11 -6.49
C CYS A 260 30.19 8.94 -6.85
N LEU A 261 29.18 8.27 -7.40
CA LEU A 261 27.90 8.83 -7.78
C LEU A 261 26.79 8.03 -7.06
N PRO A 262 26.24 8.53 -5.95
CA PRO A 262 25.21 7.83 -5.19
C PRO A 262 23.81 8.10 -5.73
N GLY A 263 22.81 7.35 -5.23
CA GLY A 263 21.39 7.67 -5.39
C GLY A 263 20.69 7.04 -6.58
N TYR A 264 21.22 5.96 -7.14
CA TYR A 264 20.59 5.24 -8.25
C TYR A 264 19.71 4.09 -7.75
N ARG A 265 18.60 3.85 -8.47
CA ARG A 265 17.71 2.70 -8.21
C ARG A 265 18.07 1.53 -9.11
N VAL A 266 17.71 0.32 -8.68
CA VAL A 266 17.74 -0.85 -9.58
C VAL A 266 16.82 -0.59 -10.77
N GLY A 267 17.32 -0.84 -11.97
CA GLY A 267 16.62 -0.58 -13.23
C GLY A 267 16.90 0.78 -13.85
N ASP A 268 17.54 1.72 -13.15
CA ASP A 268 17.97 2.99 -13.73
C ASP A 268 19.04 2.75 -14.80
N GLU A 269 19.02 3.59 -15.82
CA GLU A 269 20.05 3.60 -16.87
C GLU A 269 21.05 4.73 -16.61
N TYR A 270 22.32 4.42 -16.68
CA TYR A 270 23.38 5.41 -16.60
C TYR A 270 24.28 5.38 -17.84
N THR A 271 24.56 6.57 -18.39
CA THR A 271 25.44 6.72 -19.54
C THR A 271 26.77 7.31 -19.11
N VAL A 272 27.82 6.55 -19.30
CA VAL A 272 29.19 6.98 -19.07
C VAL A 272 29.71 7.69 -20.31
N ILE A 273 30.17 8.91 -20.14
CA ILE A 273 30.87 9.69 -21.16
C ILE A 273 32.28 9.98 -20.62
N PRO A 274 33.33 9.35 -21.17
CA PRO A 274 34.68 9.58 -20.72
C PRO A 274 35.10 11.03 -20.92
N GLU A 275 35.74 11.62 -19.91
CA GLU A 275 36.30 12.96 -20.01
C GLU A 275 37.57 12.97 -20.86
N GLU A 276 37.80 14.05 -21.59
CA GLU A 276 39.10 14.26 -22.28
C GLU A 276 40.22 14.55 -21.25
N ILE A 277 41.26 13.72 -21.28
CA ILE A 277 42.41 13.87 -20.40
C ILE A 277 43.64 14.20 -21.29
N ALA A 278 44.30 15.32 -21.03
CA ALA A 278 45.50 15.73 -21.75
C ALA A 278 46.54 14.59 -21.76
N ASP A 279 47.15 14.35 -22.90
CA ASP A 279 48.18 13.33 -23.14
C ASP A 279 47.69 11.86 -23.02
N PHE A 280 46.38 11.64 -22.82
CA PHE A 280 45.77 10.29 -22.76
C PHE A 280 44.60 10.18 -23.70
N TYR A 281 44.31 8.95 -24.11
CA TYR A 281 43.13 8.59 -24.89
C TYR A 281 42.46 7.36 -24.28
N THR A 282 41.20 7.18 -24.61
CA THR A 282 40.44 5.95 -24.32
C THR A 282 39.76 5.46 -25.57
N ASP A 283 39.62 4.13 -25.75
CA ASP A 283 38.92 3.53 -26.88
C ASP A 283 37.39 3.59 -26.69
N ILE A 284 36.92 4.01 -25.53
CA ILE A 284 35.50 4.15 -25.20
C ILE A 284 35.05 5.58 -25.53
N THR A 285 34.04 5.71 -26.38
CA THR A 285 33.42 7.02 -26.67
C THR A 285 32.27 7.32 -25.70
N GLN A 286 31.40 6.38 -25.54
CA GLN A 286 30.33 6.38 -24.52
C GLN A 286 29.72 4.98 -24.46
N PHE A 287 29.13 4.64 -23.32
CA PHE A 287 28.30 3.43 -23.18
C PHE A 287 27.25 3.63 -22.11
N THR A 288 26.10 2.93 -22.27
CA THR A 288 25.01 2.95 -21.32
C THR A 288 24.84 1.56 -20.71
N PHE A 289 24.56 1.49 -19.45
CA PHE A 289 24.25 0.25 -18.76
C PHE A 289 23.07 0.46 -17.81
N THR A 290 22.36 -0.62 -17.49
CA THR A 290 21.27 -0.63 -16.53
C THR A 290 21.81 -1.10 -15.19
N ILE A 291 21.40 -0.45 -14.12
CA ILE A 291 21.76 -0.80 -12.75
C ILE A 291 21.06 -2.09 -12.35
N ASP A 292 21.82 -3.11 -12.01
CA ASP A 292 21.34 -4.46 -11.69
C ASP A 292 21.21 -4.62 -10.15
N GLU A 293 20.32 -5.52 -9.71
CA GLU A 293 20.19 -5.96 -8.31
C GLU A 293 21.40 -6.76 -7.79
N TYR A 294 22.19 -7.37 -8.69
CA TYR A 294 23.31 -8.25 -8.36
C TYR A 294 24.66 -7.56 -8.17
N TYR A 295 24.68 -6.23 -8.11
CA TYR A 295 25.92 -5.51 -7.89
C TYR A 295 26.53 -5.78 -6.51
N LYS A 296 27.86 -5.65 -6.44
CA LYS A 296 28.63 -6.02 -5.27
C LYS A 296 28.27 -5.15 -4.07
N TYR A 297 27.95 -5.80 -2.95
CA TYR A 297 27.79 -5.14 -1.68
C TYR A 297 29.13 -4.90 -1.00
N ASP A 298 29.36 -3.67 -0.61
CA ASP A 298 30.52 -3.24 0.19
C ASP A 298 30.12 -3.25 1.67
N GLU A 299 30.67 -4.23 2.42
CA GLU A 299 30.35 -4.38 3.84
C GLU A 299 30.97 -3.29 4.73
N GLU A 300 32.04 -2.64 4.28
CA GLU A 300 32.70 -1.59 5.06
C GLU A 300 31.90 -0.29 5.04
N ASN A 301 31.30 0.01 3.90
CA ASN A 301 30.54 1.25 3.69
C ASN A 301 29.02 1.05 3.76
N ASP A 302 28.53 -0.20 3.96
CA ASP A 302 27.11 -0.57 3.97
C ASP A 302 26.38 -0.11 2.69
N GLU A 303 27.01 -0.26 1.51
CA GLU A 303 26.48 0.18 0.24
C GLU A 303 26.58 -0.86 -0.88
N TYR A 304 25.72 -0.73 -1.89
CA TYR A 304 25.83 -1.52 -3.13
C TYR A 304 26.53 -0.69 -4.20
N VAL A 305 27.62 -1.23 -4.72
CA VAL A 305 28.53 -0.52 -5.63
C VAL A 305 28.57 -1.16 -7.00
N VAL A 306 28.37 -0.32 -8.01
CA VAL A 306 28.63 -0.63 -9.42
C VAL A 306 29.99 -0.08 -9.81
N ASN A 307 30.98 -0.93 -10.03
CA ASN A 307 32.29 -0.49 -10.46
C ASN A 307 32.39 -0.41 -11.99
N VAL A 308 32.79 0.73 -12.50
CA VAL A 308 33.04 1.00 -13.91
C VAL A 308 34.48 1.44 -14.09
N ASP A 309 35.27 0.64 -14.79
CA ASP A 309 36.68 0.92 -15.03
C ASP A 309 36.86 1.56 -16.40
N LEU A 310 37.29 2.82 -16.41
CA LEU A 310 37.67 3.56 -17.61
C LEU A 310 39.18 3.55 -17.78
N ASN A 311 39.65 2.80 -18.76
CA ASN A 311 41.07 2.72 -19.08
C ASN A 311 41.48 3.84 -20.03
N TYR A 312 42.43 4.65 -19.61
CA TYR A 312 43.08 5.66 -20.40
C TYR A 312 44.51 5.27 -20.66
N TYR A 313 44.96 5.46 -21.88
CA TYR A 313 46.26 5.08 -22.35
C TYR A 313 47.04 6.33 -22.73
N LYS A 314 48.27 6.46 -22.27
CA LYS A 314 49.12 7.57 -22.62
C LYS A 314 49.44 7.63 -24.08
N LEU A 315 49.30 8.79 -24.70
CA LEU A 315 49.65 9.01 -26.08
C LEU A 315 51.17 8.83 -26.28
N LEU A 316 51.53 8.16 -27.37
CA LEU A 316 52.93 7.91 -27.71
C LEU A 316 53.56 9.10 -28.44
N THR A 317 54.87 9.25 -28.26
CA THR A 317 55.69 10.18 -28.98
C THR A 317 56.85 9.45 -29.65
N PHE A 318 56.96 9.58 -30.95
CA PHE A 318 58.11 9.10 -31.69
C PHE A 318 58.95 10.25 -32.14
N ARG A 319 60.28 10.13 -31.93
CA ARG A 319 61.29 11.07 -32.42
C ARG A 319 62.04 10.44 -33.54
N ILE A 320 62.01 11.02 -34.73
CA ILE A 320 62.60 10.47 -35.95
C ILE A 320 63.77 11.37 -36.31
N TYR A 321 64.97 10.80 -36.21
CA TYR A 321 66.20 11.46 -36.59
C TYR A 321 66.56 11.15 -38.04
N PHE A 322 66.95 12.17 -38.78
CA PHE A 322 67.44 12.07 -40.13
C PHE A 322 68.94 12.16 -40.11
N LEU A 323 69.61 11.09 -40.52
CA LEU A 323 71.05 10.94 -40.37
C LEU A 323 71.74 10.81 -41.71
N TYR A 324 72.89 11.49 -41.85
CA TYR A 324 73.88 11.22 -42.93
C TYR A 324 75.20 10.89 -42.26
N ASN A 325 75.76 9.72 -42.55
CA ASN A 325 76.98 9.22 -41.95
C ASN A 325 76.94 9.27 -40.41
N ASN A 326 75.84 8.82 -39.78
CA ASN A 326 75.59 8.89 -38.33
C ASN A 326 75.56 10.30 -37.71
N THR A 327 75.46 11.33 -38.52
CA THR A 327 75.36 12.72 -38.09
C THR A 327 74.01 13.29 -38.47
N GLU A 328 73.39 14.05 -37.54
CA GLU A 328 72.09 14.67 -37.82
C GLU A 328 72.19 15.68 -38.98
N ILE A 329 71.20 15.60 -39.88
CA ILE A 329 71.05 16.54 -40.98
C ILE A 329 70.50 17.84 -40.40
N THR A 330 71.14 18.98 -40.66
CA THR A 330 70.81 20.30 -40.07
C THR A 330 69.94 21.14 -41.01
N GLU A 331 69.74 20.71 -42.26
CA GLU A 331 68.99 21.43 -43.27
C GLU A 331 67.47 21.33 -43.11
N ILE A 332 66.99 20.50 -42.18
CA ILE A 332 65.60 20.36 -41.80
C ILE A 332 65.46 20.31 -40.28
N GLU A 333 64.26 20.44 -39.77
CA GLU A 333 63.94 20.18 -38.35
C GLU A 333 64.31 18.73 -38.02
N ASN A 334 65.19 18.58 -37.04
CA ASN A 334 65.72 17.26 -36.66
C ASN A 334 65.97 17.16 -35.15
N PRO A 335 65.30 16.29 -34.41
CA PRO A 335 64.38 15.24 -34.94
C PRO A 335 62.99 15.78 -35.26
N GLU A 336 62.32 15.16 -36.19
CA GLU A 336 60.86 15.28 -36.34
C GLU A 336 60.19 14.58 -35.18
N VAL A 337 59.23 15.25 -34.56
CA VAL A 337 58.52 14.73 -33.39
C VAL A 337 57.07 14.44 -33.76
N LEU A 338 56.68 13.16 -33.78
CA LEU A 338 55.32 12.74 -33.95
C LEU A 338 54.72 12.50 -32.59
N THR A 339 53.65 13.23 -32.26
CA THR A 339 52.93 13.13 -30.99
C THR A 339 51.50 12.70 -31.20
N GLY A 340 50.82 12.30 -30.15
CA GLY A 340 49.41 11.98 -30.20
C GLY A 340 49.09 10.62 -30.85
N LEU A 341 50.03 9.70 -30.79
CA LEU A 341 49.88 8.38 -31.43
C LEU A 341 49.34 7.37 -30.43
N HIS A 342 48.43 6.52 -30.89
CA HIS A 342 47.83 5.46 -30.07
C HIS A 342 48.76 4.24 -30.02
N HIS A 343 48.76 3.53 -28.87
CA HIS A 343 49.50 2.29 -28.76
C HIS A 343 48.89 1.17 -29.65
N ASN A 344 49.71 0.23 -30.08
CA ASN A 344 49.33 -0.88 -30.96
C ASN A 344 48.79 -0.50 -32.36
N GLU A 345 48.61 0.77 -32.66
CA GLU A 345 48.27 1.20 -34.00
C GLU A 345 49.51 1.20 -34.93
N THR A 346 49.26 1.01 -36.19
CA THR A 346 50.30 1.02 -37.21
C THR A 346 50.23 2.33 -37.97
N TYR A 347 51.26 3.11 -37.90
CA TYR A 347 51.37 4.39 -38.56
C TYR A 347 52.27 4.26 -39.80
N LEU A 348 51.78 4.73 -40.95
CA LEU A 348 52.59 4.85 -42.15
C LEU A 348 53.27 6.22 -42.11
N TYR A 349 54.55 6.19 -41.90
CA TYR A 349 55.39 7.38 -41.95
C TYR A 349 56.04 7.52 -43.31
N GLN A 350 56.04 8.72 -43.90
CA GLN A 350 56.76 9.07 -45.13
C GLN A 350 57.92 9.97 -44.78
N ALA A 351 59.13 9.51 -45.13
CA ALA A 351 60.33 10.27 -44.94
C ALA A 351 60.34 11.54 -45.83
N PRO A 352 60.68 12.72 -45.27
CA PRO A 352 60.70 13.98 -46.01
C PRO A 352 61.74 13.94 -47.16
N GLU A 353 61.46 14.71 -48.21
CA GLU A 353 62.44 14.95 -49.28
C GLU A 353 63.41 16.06 -48.80
N ILE A 354 64.72 15.71 -48.77
CA ILE A 354 65.77 16.67 -48.34
C ILE A 354 66.58 17.04 -49.53
N PRO A 355 66.71 18.33 -49.93
CA PRO A 355 67.51 18.77 -51.07
C PRO A 355 68.97 18.30 -50.95
N GLY A 356 69.49 17.63 -52.02
CA GLY A 356 70.84 17.12 -52.01
C GLY A 356 71.00 15.75 -51.37
N TYR A 357 69.90 15.16 -50.84
CA TYR A 357 69.94 13.82 -50.27
C TYR A 357 68.84 12.91 -50.81
N TYR A 358 69.02 11.62 -50.75
CA TYR A 358 68.04 10.61 -50.99
C TYR A 358 68.03 9.57 -49.87
N THR A 359 66.89 8.90 -49.63
CA THR A 359 66.80 7.76 -48.74
C THR A 359 66.20 6.54 -49.38
N ASN A 360 66.68 5.37 -48.99
CA ASN A 360 66.11 4.07 -49.45
C ASN A 360 64.83 3.72 -48.64
N THR A 361 64.61 4.41 -47.49
CA THR A 361 63.45 4.21 -46.66
C THR A 361 62.44 5.32 -46.86
N LYS A 362 61.80 5.34 -48.06
CA LYS A 362 60.81 6.39 -48.38
C LYS A 362 59.57 6.28 -47.54
N TYR A 363 59.16 5.07 -47.16
CA TYR A 363 58.02 4.78 -46.29
C TYR A 363 58.42 3.82 -45.17
N MET A 364 57.91 4.03 -43.98
CA MET A 364 58.15 3.21 -42.80
C MET A 364 56.86 2.93 -42.08
N TYR A 365 56.57 1.66 -41.77
CA TYR A 365 55.46 1.29 -40.86
C TYR A 365 55.97 1.31 -39.43
N ILE A 366 55.39 2.19 -38.61
CA ILE A 366 55.74 2.30 -37.22
C ILE A 366 54.63 1.67 -36.40
N LYS A 367 54.95 0.68 -35.59
CA LYS A 367 54.07 0.07 -34.63
C LYS A 367 54.84 -0.19 -33.36
N ASP A 368 54.44 0.45 -32.29
CA ASP A 368 55.04 0.23 -30.96
C ASP A 368 54.05 0.49 -29.85
N ASN A 369 54.40 0.10 -28.63
CA ASN A 369 53.66 0.32 -27.42
C ASN A 369 54.35 1.31 -26.46
N ARG A 370 55.47 1.91 -26.91
CA ARG A 370 56.31 2.81 -26.11
C ARG A 370 56.80 3.98 -26.94
N ASN A 371 57.17 5.05 -26.28
CA ASN A 371 57.91 6.13 -26.89
C ASN A 371 59.17 5.56 -27.55
N LYS A 372 59.50 6.03 -28.72
CA LYS A 372 60.59 5.44 -29.50
C LYS A 372 61.37 6.50 -30.24
N ILE A 373 62.66 6.22 -30.34
CA ILE A 373 63.58 6.96 -31.21
C ILE A 373 63.79 6.11 -32.47
N LEU A 374 63.59 6.71 -33.62
CA LEU A 374 63.76 6.08 -34.91
C LEU A 374 64.80 6.87 -35.70
N HIS A 375 65.51 6.18 -36.57
CA HIS A 375 66.49 6.77 -37.44
C HIS A 375 66.17 6.49 -38.90
N VAL A 376 66.28 7.49 -39.77
CA VAL A 376 66.18 7.38 -41.23
C VAL A 376 67.51 7.81 -41.82
N GLU A 377 68.18 6.89 -42.47
CA GLU A 377 69.48 7.11 -43.16
C GLU A 377 69.26 7.77 -44.51
N TYR A 378 70.02 8.82 -44.75
CA TYR A 378 70.09 9.52 -46.04
C TYR A 378 71.45 9.43 -46.63
N TYR A 379 71.50 9.51 -47.91
CA TYR A 379 72.71 9.49 -48.73
C TYR A 379 72.77 10.74 -49.59
N LYS A 380 73.95 11.29 -49.85
CA LYS A 380 74.11 12.41 -50.77
C LYS A 380 73.84 11.99 -52.16
N ASN A 381 73.17 12.87 -52.93
CA ASN A 381 73.06 12.67 -54.37
C ASN A 381 74.46 12.76 -54.98
N THR A 382 74.87 11.71 -55.73
CA THR A 382 76.08 11.80 -56.57
C THR A 382 75.73 12.62 -57.74
N GLU A 383 76.46 13.75 -57.95
CA GLU A 383 76.44 14.53 -59.16
C GLU A 383 76.78 13.66 -60.42
#